data_81dcd100f689a058fd108fdac9c5700e
#
_entry.id   81dcd100f689a058fd108fdac9c5700e
#
_cell.length_a   1.000
_cell.length_b   1.000
_cell.length_c   1.000
_cell.angle_alpha   90.00
_cell.angle_beta   90.00
_cell.angle_gamma   90.00
#
_symmetry.space_group_name_H-M   'P 1'
#
loop_
_entity.id
_entity.type
_entity.pdbx_description
1 polymer ?
#
loop_
_entity_poly.entity_id
_entity_poly.type
_entity_poly.pdbx_seq_one_letter_code
_entity_poly.pdbx_strand_id
1 'polypeptide(L)'
;MLDNKKVVLVTGGTSGIGLGTIEYLLEQGCYEIISVSRGDKNLSLAKEKLGGNSNKVLFLQGDISKEEDCNKIYDEIDKKYGKLDGLVNSAGIIKLGGIEKQTLEEWNNSININLTGIFLMTKTLLPLLKKGINTSIVNISSMSSERAGGSIAYCASKAGVDMLTKYMAQELGKYNIRVNSVNPAAVYTNIYVASGDYTQEGYDKWSEEKAPLYPLGRIGDAKKDLAPTIEFLLSDKTLWTTGANYLVDGGKSI
;
A
#
# COMPACT_ATOMS: atom_id res chain seq x y z
N MET A 1 20.83 -1.42 21.78
CA MET A 1 19.99 -0.21 21.86
C MET A 1 19.22 -0.15 20.56
N LEU A 2 17.89 -0.32 20.60
CA LEU A 2 17.05 0.01 19.46
C LEU A 2 17.13 1.53 19.33
N ASP A 3 17.98 1.99 18.43
CA ASP A 3 18.05 3.40 18.07
C ASP A 3 16.63 3.88 17.74
N ASN A 4 16.36 5.14 17.95
CA ASN A 4 15.13 5.93 17.87
C ASN A 4 14.37 5.81 16.49
N LYS A 5 14.43 4.62 15.86
CA LYS A 5 13.82 4.37 14.57
C LYS A 5 12.34 4.03 14.70
N LYS A 6 11.55 4.53 13.77
CA LYS A 6 10.15 4.12 13.62
C LYS A 6 10.05 2.73 13.01
N VAL A 7 9.25 1.86 13.63
CA VAL A 7 8.94 0.52 13.10
C VAL A 7 7.75 0.64 12.15
N VAL A 8 7.97 0.31 10.88
CA VAL A 8 6.97 0.45 9.82
C VAL A 8 6.74 -0.87 9.10
N LEU A 9 5.49 -1.27 9.00
CA LEU A 9 5.07 -2.42 8.18
C LEU A 9 4.50 -1.94 6.84
N VAL A 10 4.93 -2.58 5.75
CA VAL A 10 4.41 -2.36 4.40
C VAL A 10 3.81 -3.65 3.86
N THR A 11 2.49 -3.70 3.66
CA THR A 11 1.85 -4.83 2.97
C THR A 11 2.05 -4.70 1.46
N GLY A 12 2.22 -5.83 0.76
CA GLY A 12 2.57 -5.79 -0.66
C GLY A 12 3.98 -5.25 -0.93
N GLY A 13 4.87 -5.29 0.07
CA GLY A 13 6.21 -4.68 0.03
C GLY A 13 7.22 -5.35 -0.90
N THR A 14 6.84 -6.41 -1.64
CA THR A 14 7.73 -7.12 -2.56
C THR A 14 7.58 -6.68 -4.02
N SER A 15 6.70 -5.73 -4.32
CA SER A 15 6.52 -5.21 -5.69
C SER A 15 5.86 -3.83 -5.69
N GLY A 16 5.86 -3.18 -6.85
CA GLY A 16 5.10 -1.96 -7.12
C GLY A 16 5.32 -0.84 -6.11
N ILE A 17 4.22 -0.20 -5.68
CA ILE A 17 4.27 0.95 -4.75
C ILE A 17 4.87 0.54 -3.40
N GLY A 18 4.52 -0.65 -2.88
CA GLY A 18 5.06 -1.13 -1.61
C GLY A 18 6.58 -1.29 -1.62
N LEU A 19 7.14 -1.89 -2.68
CA LEU A 19 8.59 -2.04 -2.82
C LEU A 19 9.28 -0.68 -3.02
N GLY A 20 8.73 0.20 -3.86
CA GLY A 20 9.25 1.57 -4.02
C GLY A 20 9.24 2.36 -2.71
N THR A 21 8.21 2.15 -1.88
CA THR A 21 8.15 2.72 -0.53
C THR A 21 9.26 2.18 0.36
N ILE A 22 9.49 0.86 0.37
CA ILE A 22 10.59 0.24 1.14
C ILE A 22 11.96 0.78 0.70
N GLU A 23 12.22 0.83 -0.61
CA GLU A 23 13.46 1.40 -1.16
C GLU A 23 13.70 2.83 -0.66
N TYR A 24 12.67 3.67 -0.70
CA TYR A 24 12.74 5.05 -0.25
C TYR A 24 12.97 5.17 1.27
N LEU A 25 12.21 4.41 2.09
CA LEU A 25 12.36 4.40 3.54
C LEU A 25 13.76 3.93 3.99
N LEU A 26 14.35 2.97 3.28
CA LEU A 26 15.73 2.52 3.53
C LEU A 26 16.75 3.65 3.32
N GLU A 27 16.54 4.51 2.32
CA GLU A 27 17.40 5.66 2.04
C GLU A 27 17.31 6.74 3.13
N GLN A 28 16.14 6.88 3.78
CA GLN A 28 15.97 7.81 4.91
C GLN A 28 16.76 7.36 6.15
N GLY A 29 17.02 6.08 6.32
CA GLY A 29 17.85 5.52 7.40
C GLY A 29 17.24 5.53 8.80
N CYS A 30 16.06 6.12 9.00
CA CYS A 30 15.39 6.28 10.29
C CYS A 30 14.22 5.31 10.53
N TYR A 31 14.12 4.24 9.74
CA TYR A 31 13.05 3.25 9.81
C TYR A 31 13.59 1.83 10.03
N GLU A 32 12.89 1.06 10.87
CA GLU A 32 12.93 -0.40 10.89
C GLU A 32 11.77 -0.90 10.03
N ILE A 33 12.05 -1.69 9.00
CA ILE A 33 11.10 -1.99 7.94
C ILE A 33 10.68 -3.45 7.96
N ILE A 34 9.38 -3.68 7.92
CA ILE A 34 8.75 -4.99 7.81
C ILE A 34 7.99 -5.03 6.49
N SER A 35 8.21 -6.08 5.69
CA SER A 35 7.52 -6.32 4.44
C SER A 35 6.64 -7.55 4.55
N VAL A 36 5.37 -7.46 4.19
CA VAL A 36 4.45 -8.60 4.13
C VAL A 36 4.04 -8.88 2.70
N SER A 37 4.13 -10.13 2.26
CA SER A 37 3.66 -10.59 0.94
C SER A 37 3.27 -12.07 0.95
N ARG A 38 2.52 -12.51 -0.09
CA ARG A 38 1.98 -13.89 -0.15
C ARG A 38 2.95 -14.92 -0.70
N GLY A 39 3.84 -14.56 -1.61
CA GLY A 39 4.54 -15.55 -2.43
C GLY A 39 6.05 -15.44 -2.41
N ASP A 40 6.72 -16.61 -2.40
CA ASP A 40 8.18 -16.75 -2.35
C ASP A 40 8.88 -16.17 -3.58
N LYS A 41 8.28 -16.28 -4.77
CA LYS A 41 8.84 -15.73 -6.00
C LYS A 41 9.01 -14.21 -5.93
N ASN A 42 7.99 -13.51 -5.49
CA ASN A 42 8.04 -12.06 -5.35
C ASN A 42 9.02 -11.64 -4.24
N LEU A 43 9.12 -12.43 -3.18
CA LEU A 43 10.08 -12.22 -2.10
C LEU A 43 11.53 -12.31 -2.62
N SER A 44 11.84 -13.34 -3.41
CA SER A 44 13.18 -13.53 -3.98
C SER A 44 13.57 -12.38 -4.91
N LEU A 45 12.66 -11.96 -5.80
CA LEU A 45 12.86 -10.82 -6.69
C LEU A 45 13.05 -9.49 -5.93
N ALA A 46 12.28 -9.28 -4.85
CA ALA A 46 12.44 -8.09 -4.02
C ALA A 46 13.79 -8.07 -3.30
N LYS A 47 14.25 -9.19 -2.76
CA LYS A 47 15.57 -9.31 -2.14
C LYS A 47 16.70 -9.03 -3.14
N GLU A 48 16.59 -9.57 -4.34
CA GLU A 48 17.54 -9.31 -5.43
C GLU A 48 17.60 -7.81 -5.77
N LYS A 49 16.43 -7.18 -5.95
CA LYS A 49 16.34 -5.75 -6.27
C LYS A 49 16.88 -4.85 -5.16
N LEU A 50 16.66 -5.19 -3.90
CA LEU A 50 17.19 -4.46 -2.75
C LEU A 50 18.68 -4.72 -2.51
N GLY A 51 19.24 -5.79 -3.07
CA GLY A 51 20.65 -6.17 -2.93
C GLY A 51 21.08 -6.24 -1.46
N GLY A 52 22.21 -5.63 -1.11
CA GLY A 52 22.74 -5.62 0.25
C GLY A 52 21.83 -4.95 1.30
N ASN A 53 20.83 -4.16 0.88
CA ASN A 53 19.85 -3.59 1.81
C ASN A 53 18.73 -4.56 2.20
N SER A 54 18.62 -5.71 1.54
CA SER A 54 17.58 -6.70 1.87
C SER A 54 17.69 -7.24 3.31
N ASN A 55 18.89 -7.27 3.89
CA ASN A 55 19.14 -7.68 5.27
C ASN A 55 18.61 -6.68 6.32
N LYS A 56 18.28 -5.45 5.91
CA LYS A 56 17.68 -4.41 6.76
C LYS A 56 16.15 -4.48 6.80
N VAL A 57 15.54 -5.42 6.07
CA VAL A 57 14.08 -5.60 6.00
C VAL A 57 13.69 -6.94 6.60
N LEU A 58 12.75 -6.94 7.55
CA LEU A 58 12.10 -8.15 8.00
C LEU A 58 11.02 -8.56 7.00
N PHE A 59 11.23 -9.65 6.28
CA PHE A 59 10.24 -10.19 5.36
C PHE A 59 9.39 -11.25 6.05
N LEU A 60 8.08 -11.03 6.06
CA LEU A 60 7.09 -11.98 6.56
C LEU A 60 6.19 -12.44 5.41
N GLN A 61 5.84 -13.71 5.42
CA GLN A 61 4.91 -14.28 4.45
C GLN A 61 3.51 -14.38 5.06
N GLY A 62 2.50 -13.95 4.31
CA GLY A 62 1.11 -14.06 4.71
C GLY A 62 0.15 -13.43 3.73
N ASP A 63 -1.08 -13.94 3.70
CA ASP A 63 -2.20 -13.39 2.94
C ASP A 63 -3.03 -12.49 3.87
N ILE A 64 -2.99 -11.19 3.61
CA ILE A 64 -3.69 -10.20 4.44
C ILE A 64 -5.22 -10.34 4.41
N SER A 65 -5.77 -11.10 3.47
CA SER A 65 -7.21 -11.41 3.41
C SER A 65 -7.61 -12.57 4.34
N LYS A 66 -6.64 -13.18 5.05
CA LYS A 66 -6.84 -14.27 5.98
C LYS A 66 -6.48 -13.86 7.41
N GLU A 67 -7.46 -13.94 8.30
CA GLU A 67 -7.28 -13.55 9.71
C GLU A 67 -6.17 -14.36 10.41
N GLU A 68 -6.05 -15.64 10.09
CA GLU A 68 -5.00 -16.51 10.65
C GLU A 68 -3.58 -16.03 10.28
N ASP A 69 -3.39 -15.59 9.02
CA ASP A 69 -2.08 -15.09 8.58
C ASP A 69 -1.79 -13.70 9.18
N CYS A 70 -2.82 -12.85 9.33
CA CYS A 70 -2.68 -11.58 10.04
C CYS A 70 -2.25 -11.78 11.50
N ASN A 71 -2.80 -12.79 12.19
CA ASN A 71 -2.41 -13.12 13.56
C ASN A 71 -0.96 -13.61 13.65
N LYS A 72 -0.49 -14.45 12.73
CA LYS A 72 0.93 -14.87 12.66
C LYS A 72 1.86 -13.68 12.45
N ILE A 73 1.47 -12.74 11.58
CA ILE A 73 2.23 -11.51 11.34
C ILE A 73 2.30 -10.67 12.62
N TYR A 74 1.18 -10.54 13.35
CA TYR A 74 1.14 -9.85 14.64
C TYR A 74 2.13 -10.47 15.62
N ASP A 75 2.11 -11.81 15.81
CA ASP A 75 2.97 -12.51 16.75
C ASP A 75 4.47 -12.29 16.46
N GLU A 76 4.87 -12.34 15.19
CA GLU A 76 6.26 -12.08 14.78
C GLU A 76 6.69 -10.64 15.08
N ILE A 77 5.79 -9.66 14.86
CA ILE A 77 6.08 -8.24 15.12
C ILE A 77 6.12 -7.98 16.62
N ASP A 78 5.16 -8.49 17.39
CA ASP A 78 5.11 -8.29 18.85
C ASP A 78 6.36 -8.90 19.50
N LYS A 79 6.74 -10.11 19.12
CA LYS A 79 7.94 -10.79 19.60
C LYS A 79 9.22 -10.00 19.34
N LYS A 80 9.35 -9.36 18.16
CA LYS A 80 10.60 -8.70 17.76
C LYS A 80 10.66 -7.24 18.18
N TYR A 81 9.54 -6.52 18.08
CA TYR A 81 9.51 -5.07 18.26
C TYR A 81 8.59 -4.60 19.39
N GLY A 82 7.55 -5.36 19.73
CA GLY A 82 6.57 -5.03 20.77
C GLY A 82 5.70 -3.81 20.48
N LYS A 83 5.91 -3.13 19.33
CA LYS A 83 5.17 -1.94 18.89
C LYS A 83 5.19 -1.81 17.36
N LEU A 84 4.35 -0.92 16.85
CA LEU A 84 4.36 -0.51 15.45
C LEU A 84 4.07 1.00 15.36
N ASP A 85 4.95 1.77 14.71
CA ASP A 85 4.82 3.22 14.57
C ASP A 85 4.18 3.62 13.22
N GLY A 86 4.20 2.72 12.23
CA GLY A 86 3.61 2.96 10.91
C GLY A 86 3.08 1.70 10.24
N LEU A 87 1.94 1.84 9.53
CA LEU A 87 1.36 0.79 8.70
C LEU A 87 1.06 1.36 7.31
N VAL A 88 1.69 0.80 6.28
CA VAL A 88 1.38 1.12 4.88
C VAL A 88 0.60 -0.05 4.27
N ASN A 89 -0.69 0.14 4.06
CA ASN A 89 -1.55 -0.83 3.40
C ASN A 89 -1.44 -0.65 1.88
N SER A 90 -0.43 -1.30 1.26
CA SER A 90 -0.14 -1.20 -0.17
C SER A 90 -0.46 -2.47 -0.95
N ALA A 91 -0.76 -3.57 -0.30
CA ALA A 91 -1.21 -4.78 -1.00
C ALA A 91 -2.52 -4.54 -1.75
N GLY A 92 -2.56 -4.91 -3.00
CA GLY A 92 -3.74 -4.76 -3.83
C GLY A 92 -3.61 -5.50 -5.15
N ILE A 93 -4.75 -5.79 -5.75
CA ILE A 93 -4.88 -6.40 -7.08
C ILE A 93 -5.86 -5.61 -7.92
N ILE A 94 -5.75 -5.77 -9.23
CA ILE A 94 -6.75 -5.35 -10.20
C ILE A 94 -7.04 -6.53 -11.13
N LYS A 95 -8.28 -6.61 -11.61
CA LYS A 95 -8.68 -7.45 -12.74
C LYS A 95 -9.62 -6.63 -13.59
N LEU A 96 -9.25 -6.38 -14.83
CA LEU A 96 -10.04 -5.54 -15.73
C LEU A 96 -11.40 -6.21 -16.05
N GLY A 97 -12.44 -5.41 -16.07
CA GLY A 97 -13.80 -5.88 -16.38
C GLY A 97 -14.88 -4.97 -15.82
N GLY A 98 -15.96 -4.83 -16.62
CA GLY A 98 -17.18 -4.14 -16.24
C GLY A 98 -18.28 -5.10 -15.79
N ILE A 99 -19.49 -4.57 -15.59
CA ILE A 99 -20.65 -5.29 -15.06
C ILE A 99 -21.02 -6.56 -15.87
N GLU A 100 -20.78 -6.57 -17.15
CA GLU A 100 -21.13 -7.71 -18.01
C GLU A 100 -20.10 -8.86 -17.96
N LYS A 101 -18.85 -8.58 -17.61
CA LYS A 101 -17.73 -9.51 -17.76
C LYS A 101 -17.14 -9.97 -16.45
N GLN A 102 -17.15 -9.13 -15.41
CA GLN A 102 -16.50 -9.47 -14.16
C GLN A 102 -17.29 -10.54 -13.40
N THR A 103 -16.63 -11.66 -13.08
CA THR A 103 -17.26 -12.75 -12.33
C THR A 103 -17.39 -12.39 -10.84
N LEU A 104 -18.29 -13.08 -10.12
CA LEU A 104 -18.45 -12.93 -8.67
C LEU A 104 -17.16 -13.31 -7.92
N GLU A 105 -16.42 -14.29 -8.42
CA GLU A 105 -15.12 -14.70 -7.86
C GLU A 105 -14.09 -13.57 -7.96
N GLU A 106 -13.93 -12.96 -9.13
CA GLU A 106 -13.02 -11.82 -9.35
C GLU A 106 -13.43 -10.60 -8.52
N TRP A 107 -14.73 -10.35 -8.40
CA TRP A 107 -15.28 -9.32 -7.53
C TRP A 107 -14.88 -9.58 -6.07
N ASN A 108 -15.21 -10.76 -5.54
CA ASN A 108 -14.93 -11.13 -4.15
C ASN A 108 -13.42 -11.10 -3.86
N ASN A 109 -12.59 -11.60 -4.77
CA ASN A 109 -11.14 -11.56 -4.61
C ASN A 109 -10.61 -10.11 -4.52
N SER A 110 -11.11 -9.21 -5.38
CA SER A 110 -10.74 -7.79 -5.34
C SER A 110 -11.16 -7.12 -4.03
N ILE A 111 -12.40 -7.33 -3.58
CA ILE A 111 -12.89 -6.79 -2.30
C ILE A 111 -12.10 -7.36 -1.12
N ASN A 112 -11.87 -8.68 -1.11
CA ASN A 112 -11.18 -9.35 -0.02
C ASN A 112 -9.73 -8.85 0.15
N ILE A 113 -9.00 -8.66 -0.94
CA ILE A 113 -7.62 -8.21 -0.85
C ILE A 113 -7.54 -6.70 -0.64
N ASN A 114 -8.26 -5.91 -1.47
CA ASN A 114 -8.07 -4.47 -1.50
C ASN A 114 -8.75 -3.73 -0.34
N LEU A 115 -9.81 -4.29 0.24
CA LEU A 115 -10.61 -3.64 1.28
C LEU A 115 -10.63 -4.44 2.59
N THR A 116 -11.07 -5.71 2.55
CA THR A 116 -11.13 -6.55 3.76
C THR A 116 -9.74 -6.77 4.35
N GLY A 117 -8.72 -6.94 3.51
CA GLY A 117 -7.32 -7.10 3.97
C GLY A 117 -6.81 -5.89 4.74
N ILE A 118 -7.14 -4.66 4.31
CA ILE A 118 -6.81 -3.43 5.05
C ILE A 118 -7.48 -3.42 6.42
N PHE A 119 -8.77 -3.78 6.46
CA PHE A 119 -9.52 -3.89 7.72
C PHE A 119 -8.89 -4.92 8.66
N LEU A 120 -8.61 -6.14 8.18
CA LEU A 120 -8.03 -7.23 8.98
C LEU A 120 -6.66 -6.85 9.52
N MET A 121 -5.74 -6.37 8.66
CA MET A 121 -4.40 -5.96 9.10
C MET A 121 -4.46 -4.84 10.12
N THR A 122 -5.28 -3.81 9.90
CA THR A 122 -5.41 -2.70 10.85
C THR A 122 -5.99 -3.17 12.18
N LYS A 123 -7.06 -3.99 12.15
CA LYS A 123 -7.71 -4.55 13.35
C LYS A 123 -6.72 -5.40 14.16
N THR A 124 -6.03 -6.32 13.51
CA THR A 124 -5.10 -7.25 14.16
C THR A 124 -3.89 -6.53 14.74
N LEU A 125 -3.33 -5.55 14.02
CA LEU A 125 -2.16 -4.79 14.48
C LEU A 125 -2.49 -3.63 15.42
N LEU A 126 -3.76 -3.33 15.66
CA LEU A 126 -4.16 -2.19 16.50
C LEU A 126 -3.53 -2.18 17.90
N PRO A 127 -3.36 -3.32 18.61
CA PRO A 127 -2.66 -3.32 19.90
C PRO A 127 -1.20 -2.82 19.81
N LEU A 128 -0.48 -3.14 18.73
CA LEU A 128 0.89 -2.68 18.49
C LEU A 128 0.93 -1.22 18.05
N LEU A 129 0.00 -0.79 17.20
CA LEU A 129 -0.14 0.59 16.76
C LEU A 129 -0.44 1.54 17.93
N LYS A 130 -1.20 1.09 18.94
CA LYS A 130 -1.45 1.87 20.17
C LYS A 130 -0.22 2.05 21.05
N LYS A 131 0.79 1.18 20.93
CA LYS A 131 2.07 1.27 21.64
C LYS A 131 3.11 2.10 20.88
N GLY A 132 2.84 2.45 19.63
CA GLY A 132 3.72 3.27 18.79
C GLY A 132 3.74 4.74 19.20
N ILE A 133 4.72 5.46 18.67
CA ILE A 133 4.89 6.90 18.91
C ILE A 133 4.56 7.67 17.64
N ASN A 134 3.64 8.65 17.73
CA ASN A 134 3.18 9.44 16.59
C ASN A 134 2.73 8.53 15.43
N THR A 135 1.93 7.54 15.76
CA THR A 135 1.57 6.43 14.87
C THR A 135 0.78 6.92 13.66
N SER A 136 1.10 6.36 12.49
CA SER A 136 0.44 6.70 11.24
C SER A 136 0.09 5.47 10.41
N ILE A 137 -1.11 5.44 9.87
CA ILE A 137 -1.59 4.47 8.88
C ILE A 137 -1.73 5.18 7.54
N VAL A 138 -1.13 4.63 6.49
CA VAL A 138 -1.23 5.13 5.12
C VAL A 138 -1.85 4.03 4.24
N ASN A 139 -3.04 4.28 3.72
CA ASN A 139 -3.73 3.36 2.83
C ASN A 139 -3.45 3.74 1.37
N ILE A 140 -3.05 2.79 0.54
CA ILE A 140 -2.92 3.03 -0.90
C ILE A 140 -4.28 2.80 -1.55
N SER A 141 -4.97 3.91 -1.84
CA SER A 141 -6.22 3.94 -2.58
C SER A 141 -5.96 4.09 -4.09
N SER A 142 -6.72 4.91 -4.77
CA SER A 142 -6.59 5.20 -6.21
C SER A 142 -7.45 6.41 -6.57
N MET A 143 -7.10 7.11 -7.65
CA MET A 143 -8.05 8.03 -8.31
C MET A 143 -9.36 7.33 -8.74
N SER A 144 -9.33 6.01 -8.90
CA SER A 144 -10.51 5.19 -9.22
C SER A 144 -11.50 5.07 -8.07
N SER A 145 -11.22 5.60 -6.88
CA SER A 145 -12.18 5.74 -5.78
C SER A 145 -13.28 6.76 -6.10
N GLU A 146 -12.97 7.76 -6.92
CA GLU A 146 -13.88 8.85 -7.30
C GLU A 146 -14.23 8.85 -8.79
N ARG A 147 -13.45 8.15 -9.62
CA ARG A 147 -13.63 8.10 -11.08
C ARG A 147 -13.76 6.68 -11.57
N ALA A 148 -14.80 6.39 -12.31
CA ALA A 148 -14.99 5.10 -12.94
C ALA A 148 -13.91 4.83 -14.00
N GLY A 149 -13.40 3.59 -14.05
CA GLY A 149 -12.44 3.15 -15.06
C GLY A 149 -11.84 1.77 -14.79
N GLY A 150 -11.62 1.01 -15.85
CA GLY A 150 -10.87 -0.25 -15.85
C GLY A 150 -11.55 -1.45 -15.18
N SER A 151 -11.96 -1.34 -13.95
CA SER A 151 -12.53 -2.48 -13.20
C SER A 151 -13.58 -2.01 -12.20
N ILE A 152 -14.78 -2.60 -12.28
CA ILE A 152 -15.88 -2.25 -11.36
C ILE A 152 -15.56 -2.64 -9.92
N ALA A 153 -15.00 -3.83 -9.67
CA ALA A 153 -14.62 -4.27 -8.33
C ALA A 153 -13.46 -3.45 -7.75
N TYR A 154 -12.50 -3.07 -8.59
CA TYR A 154 -11.39 -2.22 -8.17
C TYR A 154 -11.90 -0.84 -7.72
N CYS A 155 -12.72 -0.18 -8.54
CA CYS A 155 -13.32 1.11 -8.20
C CYS A 155 -14.12 1.03 -6.88
N ALA A 156 -15.00 0.03 -6.75
CA ALA A 156 -15.78 -0.17 -5.54
C ALA A 156 -14.89 -0.40 -4.31
N SER A 157 -13.83 -1.24 -4.43
CA SER A 157 -12.89 -1.47 -3.35
C SER A 157 -12.16 -0.21 -2.93
N LYS A 158 -11.71 0.63 -3.88
CA LYS A 158 -10.94 1.85 -3.59
C LYS A 158 -11.83 2.97 -3.03
N ALA A 159 -13.08 3.08 -3.48
CA ALA A 159 -14.07 3.95 -2.82
C ALA A 159 -14.31 3.51 -1.36
N GLY A 160 -14.38 2.20 -1.12
CA GLY A 160 -14.43 1.64 0.24
C GLY A 160 -13.20 1.97 1.08
N VAL A 161 -12.00 1.94 0.50
CA VAL A 161 -10.74 2.31 1.20
C VAL A 161 -10.76 3.78 1.62
N ASP A 162 -11.23 4.69 0.76
CA ASP A 162 -11.31 6.11 1.11
C ASP A 162 -12.29 6.37 2.26
N MET A 163 -13.45 5.70 2.26
CA MET A 163 -14.39 5.81 3.38
C MET A 163 -13.86 5.14 4.64
N LEU A 164 -13.22 3.95 4.52
CA LEU A 164 -12.57 3.26 5.64
C LEU A 164 -11.46 4.12 6.26
N THR A 165 -10.69 4.84 5.44
CA THR A 165 -9.66 5.79 5.90
C THR A 165 -10.27 6.88 6.79
N LYS A 166 -11.35 7.51 6.34
CA LYS A 166 -12.07 8.57 7.10
C LYS A 166 -12.64 8.02 8.41
N TYR A 167 -13.29 6.85 8.35
CA TYR A 167 -13.86 6.22 9.53
C TYR A 167 -12.78 5.86 10.58
N MET A 168 -11.69 5.21 10.13
CA MET A 168 -10.58 4.87 11.02
C MET A 168 -9.89 6.12 11.58
N ALA A 169 -9.76 7.19 10.81
CA ALA A 169 -9.21 8.46 11.30
C ALA A 169 -10.02 9.04 12.46
N GLN A 170 -11.35 9.01 12.33
CA GLN A 170 -12.28 9.46 13.38
C GLN A 170 -12.19 8.55 14.62
N GLU A 171 -12.20 7.24 14.44
CA GLU A 171 -12.23 6.29 15.54
C GLU A 171 -10.90 6.20 16.28
N LEU A 172 -9.76 6.21 15.56
CA LEU A 172 -8.44 5.95 16.11
C LEU A 172 -7.74 7.23 16.60
N GLY A 173 -8.26 8.40 16.28
CA GLY A 173 -7.73 9.69 16.75
C GLY A 173 -7.61 9.78 18.27
N LYS A 174 -8.52 9.15 19.05
CA LYS A 174 -8.45 9.05 20.52
C LYS A 174 -7.21 8.31 21.03
N TYR A 175 -6.55 7.53 20.18
CA TYR A 175 -5.29 6.85 20.48
C TYR A 175 -4.07 7.57 19.88
N ASN A 176 -4.28 8.78 19.36
CA ASN A 176 -3.24 9.54 18.67
C ASN A 176 -2.67 8.83 17.42
N ILE A 177 -3.51 8.03 16.76
CA ILE A 177 -3.20 7.34 15.50
C ILE A 177 -3.81 8.13 14.34
N ARG A 178 -2.98 8.57 13.41
CA ARG A 178 -3.42 9.26 12.19
C ARG A 178 -3.66 8.23 11.08
N VAL A 179 -4.67 8.44 10.26
CA VAL A 179 -5.00 7.57 9.14
C VAL A 179 -5.28 8.42 7.91
N ASN A 180 -4.51 8.23 6.84
CA ASN A 180 -4.68 8.94 5.58
C ASN A 180 -4.59 7.97 4.40
N SER A 181 -5.03 8.38 3.22
CA SER A 181 -4.81 7.64 2.00
C SER A 181 -3.96 8.41 0.99
N VAL A 182 -3.24 7.66 0.15
CA VAL A 182 -2.62 8.16 -1.08
C VAL A 182 -3.39 7.56 -2.25
N ASN A 183 -3.85 8.43 -3.15
CA ASN A 183 -4.73 8.09 -4.28
C ASN A 183 -3.98 8.34 -5.60
N PRO A 184 -3.20 7.35 -6.08
CA PRO A 184 -2.48 7.50 -7.35
C PRO A 184 -3.40 7.40 -8.57
N ALA A 185 -2.94 7.99 -9.68
CA ALA A 185 -3.34 7.56 -11.01
C ALA A 185 -2.51 6.33 -11.44
N ALA A 186 -2.26 6.13 -12.74
CA ALA A 186 -1.41 5.04 -13.16
C ALA A 186 0.04 5.26 -12.71
N VAL A 187 0.58 4.23 -12.06
CA VAL A 187 1.97 4.14 -11.62
C VAL A 187 2.60 2.93 -12.30
N TYR A 188 3.81 3.08 -12.83
CA TYR A 188 4.50 1.98 -13.48
C TYR A 188 4.83 0.89 -12.45
N THR A 189 4.06 -0.19 -12.48
CA THR A 189 4.15 -1.34 -11.57
C THR A 189 3.77 -2.62 -12.33
N ASN A 190 3.96 -3.76 -11.70
CA ASN A 190 3.58 -5.04 -12.31
C ASN A 190 2.09 -5.41 -12.11
N ILE A 191 1.23 -4.52 -11.61
CA ILE A 191 -0.14 -4.86 -11.19
C ILE A 191 -0.99 -5.41 -12.36
N TYR A 192 -0.87 -4.83 -13.55
CA TYR A 192 -1.61 -5.26 -14.75
C TYR A 192 -1.01 -6.52 -15.39
N VAL A 193 0.32 -6.70 -15.29
CA VAL A 193 0.99 -7.92 -15.76
C VAL A 193 0.69 -9.08 -14.81
N ALA A 194 0.68 -8.84 -13.50
CA ALA A 194 0.34 -9.84 -12.50
C ALA A 194 -1.12 -10.30 -12.55
N SER A 195 -2.04 -9.44 -13.03
CA SER A 195 -3.45 -9.81 -13.25
C SER A 195 -3.66 -10.66 -14.52
N GLY A 196 -2.66 -10.72 -15.39
CA GLY A 196 -2.74 -11.36 -16.69
C GLY A 196 -3.52 -10.56 -17.76
N ASP A 197 -3.84 -9.29 -17.45
CA ASP A 197 -4.56 -8.43 -18.41
C ASP A 197 -3.63 -7.85 -19.48
N TYR A 198 -2.31 -7.77 -19.19
CA TYR A 198 -1.27 -7.34 -20.13
C TYR A 198 -0.05 -8.26 -20.08
N THR A 199 0.63 -8.42 -21.21
CA THR A 199 2.04 -8.83 -21.25
C THR A 199 2.92 -7.65 -20.82
N GLN A 200 4.19 -7.88 -20.48
CA GLN A 200 5.11 -6.78 -20.14
C GLN A 200 5.22 -5.78 -21.30
N GLU A 201 5.46 -6.26 -22.54
CA GLU A 201 5.54 -5.41 -23.73
C GLU A 201 4.24 -4.63 -23.99
N GLY A 202 3.09 -5.28 -23.83
CA GLY A 202 1.79 -4.62 -23.95
C GLY A 202 1.57 -3.53 -22.91
N TYR A 203 2.06 -3.74 -21.69
CA TYR A 203 1.97 -2.75 -20.63
C TYR A 203 2.95 -1.57 -20.84
N ASP A 204 4.14 -1.84 -21.35
CA ASP A 204 5.12 -0.79 -21.69
C ASP A 204 4.54 0.14 -22.77
N LYS A 205 4.02 -0.43 -23.84
CA LYS A 205 3.33 0.32 -24.90
C LYS A 205 2.12 1.10 -24.37
N TRP A 206 1.28 0.47 -23.54
CA TRP A 206 0.15 1.13 -22.90
C TRP A 206 0.61 2.33 -22.06
N SER A 207 1.71 2.20 -21.31
CA SER A 207 2.23 3.28 -20.47
C SER A 207 2.72 4.47 -21.30
N GLU A 208 3.37 4.23 -22.42
CA GLU A 208 3.80 5.26 -23.38
C GLU A 208 2.60 5.97 -24.02
N GLU A 209 1.59 5.22 -24.45
CA GLU A 209 0.35 5.78 -25.03
C GLU A 209 -0.45 6.62 -24.03
N LYS A 210 -0.38 6.28 -22.72
CA LYS A 210 -1.07 7.02 -21.66
C LYS A 210 -0.31 8.24 -21.17
N ALA A 211 1.00 8.27 -21.31
CA ALA A 211 1.86 9.35 -20.83
C ALA A 211 1.38 10.77 -21.24
N PRO A 212 1.00 11.04 -22.52
CA PRO A 212 0.52 12.34 -22.93
C PRO A 212 -0.81 12.79 -22.30
N LEU A 213 -1.55 11.86 -21.67
CA LEU A 213 -2.81 12.19 -21.00
C LEU A 213 -2.60 12.78 -19.59
N TYR A 214 -1.37 12.88 -19.15
CA TYR A 214 -0.98 13.47 -17.88
C TYR A 214 -0.37 14.85 -18.12
N PRO A 215 -0.77 15.91 -17.41
CA PRO A 215 -0.11 17.21 -17.50
C PRO A 215 1.41 17.15 -17.30
N LEU A 216 1.91 16.21 -16.47
CA LEU A 216 3.35 15.99 -16.28
C LEU A 216 4.00 15.11 -17.36
N GLY A 217 3.27 14.73 -18.43
CA GLY A 217 3.78 14.02 -19.60
C GLY A 217 4.24 12.58 -19.38
N ARG A 218 3.91 11.97 -18.24
CA ARG A 218 4.28 10.59 -17.90
C ARG A 218 3.35 9.98 -16.86
N ILE A 219 3.31 8.66 -16.78
CA ILE A 219 2.74 7.95 -15.63
C ILE A 219 3.69 8.04 -14.43
N GLY A 220 3.18 7.73 -13.24
CA GLY A 220 3.93 7.85 -11.98
C GLY A 220 4.99 6.75 -11.80
N ASP A 221 6.01 7.06 -11.01
CA ASP A 221 7.02 6.11 -10.50
C ASP A 221 6.76 5.86 -9.01
N ALA A 222 6.81 4.58 -8.61
CA ALA A 222 6.50 4.18 -7.25
C ALA A 222 7.44 4.80 -6.20
N LYS A 223 8.74 4.81 -6.47
CA LYS A 223 9.77 5.30 -5.55
C LYS A 223 9.90 6.82 -5.60
N LYS A 224 9.90 7.41 -6.80
CA LYS A 224 10.18 8.85 -6.98
C LYS A 224 8.97 9.73 -6.69
N ASP A 225 7.76 9.25 -7.03
CA ASP A 225 6.57 10.09 -7.00
C ASP A 225 5.64 9.75 -5.82
N LEU A 226 5.50 8.46 -5.46
CA LEU A 226 4.55 8.03 -4.42
C LEU A 226 5.21 7.91 -3.03
N ALA A 227 6.39 7.29 -2.97
CA ALA A 227 7.03 7.01 -1.69
C ALA A 227 7.38 8.28 -0.87
N PRO A 228 7.77 9.43 -1.47
CA PRO A 228 7.96 10.68 -0.71
C PRO A 228 6.69 11.14 0.00
N THR A 229 5.52 11.06 -0.65
CA THR A 229 4.23 11.41 -0.02
C THR A 229 3.86 10.41 1.07
N ILE A 230 4.11 9.11 0.85
CA ILE A 230 3.87 8.07 1.87
C ILE A 230 4.76 8.31 3.09
N GLU A 231 6.06 8.58 2.89
CA GLU A 231 6.98 8.90 3.99
C GLU A 231 6.56 10.18 4.73
N PHE A 232 6.19 11.24 4.00
CA PHE A 232 5.70 12.47 4.59
C PHE A 232 4.52 12.22 5.54
N LEU A 233 3.56 11.37 5.14
CA LEU A 233 2.41 11.00 5.97
C LEU A 233 2.79 10.09 7.16
N LEU A 234 3.83 9.27 7.05
CA LEU A 234 4.37 8.45 8.15
C LEU A 234 5.17 9.29 9.15
N SER A 235 5.77 10.39 8.71
CA SER A 235 6.68 11.21 9.50
C SER A 235 5.95 12.10 10.51
N ASP A 236 6.73 12.73 11.39
CA ASP A 236 6.22 13.69 12.38
C ASP A 236 5.92 15.07 11.78
N LYS A 237 6.11 15.25 10.46
CA LYS A 237 5.80 16.50 9.74
C LYS A 237 4.29 16.73 9.58
N THR A 238 3.46 15.69 9.80
CA THR A 238 2.01 15.69 9.53
C THR A 238 1.16 15.37 10.77
N LEU A 239 1.59 15.78 11.95
CA LEU A 239 0.91 15.44 13.22
C LEU A 239 -0.54 15.94 13.33
N TRP A 240 -0.93 16.93 12.52
CA TRP A 240 -2.30 17.48 12.47
C TRP A 240 -3.08 17.06 11.22
N THR A 241 -2.61 15.98 10.53
CA THR A 241 -3.23 15.51 9.29
C THR A 241 -3.77 14.10 9.48
N THR A 242 -5.08 13.95 9.44
CA THR A 242 -5.79 12.65 9.51
C THR A 242 -7.10 12.71 8.74
N GLY A 243 -7.52 11.58 8.15
CA GLY A 243 -8.74 11.47 7.34
C GLY A 243 -8.64 12.06 5.93
N ALA A 244 -7.45 12.46 5.50
CA ALA A 244 -7.23 13.06 4.18
C ALA A 244 -6.97 11.99 3.10
N ASN A 245 -7.48 12.26 1.90
CA ASN A 245 -7.17 11.51 0.68
C ASN A 245 -6.22 12.37 -0.17
N TYR A 246 -4.97 11.94 -0.29
CA TYR A 246 -3.93 12.66 -1.05
C TYR A 246 -3.88 12.17 -2.48
N LEU A 247 -4.34 13.00 -3.40
CA LEU A 247 -4.26 12.72 -4.82
C LEU A 247 -2.82 12.94 -5.32
N VAL A 248 -2.20 11.90 -5.87
CA VAL A 248 -0.84 11.92 -6.42
C VAL A 248 -0.91 11.31 -7.82
N ASP A 249 -1.31 12.09 -8.79
CA ASP A 249 -1.82 11.62 -10.08
C ASP A 249 -1.21 12.29 -11.31
N GLY A 250 -0.19 13.13 -11.13
CA GLY A 250 0.44 13.86 -12.23
C GLY A 250 -0.49 14.84 -12.96
N GLY A 251 -1.58 15.26 -12.29
CA GLY A 251 -2.60 16.14 -12.84
C GLY A 251 -3.67 15.42 -13.68
N LYS A 252 -3.72 14.09 -13.65
CA LYS A 252 -4.66 13.30 -14.47
C LYS A 252 -6.13 13.57 -14.18
N SER A 253 -6.44 14.08 -13.00
CA SER A 253 -7.81 14.31 -12.55
C SER A 253 -8.39 15.68 -12.86
N ILE A 254 -7.58 16.61 -13.34
CA ILE A 254 -8.00 17.96 -13.76
C ILE A 254 -8.31 18.06 -15.24
#